data_0885ae9f14274553a85dac39904f5848
#
_entry.id   0885ae9f14274553a85dac39904f5848
#
_cell.length_a   1.000
_cell.length_b   1.000
_cell.length_c   1.000
_cell.angle_alpha   90.00
_cell.angle_beta   90.00
_cell.angle_gamma   90.00
#
_symmetry.space_group_name_H-M   'P 1'
#
loop_
_entity.id
_entity.type
_entity.pdbx_description
1 polymer ?
#
loop_
_entity_poly.entity_id
_entity_poly.type
_entity_poly.pdbx_seq_one_letter_code
_entity_poly.pdbx_strand_id
1 'polypeptide(L)'
;MLDRDGFRPNVGIILLNQKSQVFWGKRIRTHSWQFPQGGIDRGENPEQAMFRELHEEVGLHPQHVHVLARTRDWLRYEVPDRFIRRDARGHYKGQKQIWFLLQLVGHDWDLNLRATDHPEFDAWRWNDYWVPLDVVVEFKRGVYEMALLELARYVPHLEIRSGNNDRAERTDNRPDLRQHAPHDHSVGAGHFHSRSGAAFELPPGATFEPDPRTSAPS
;
A
#
# COMPACT_ATOMS: atom_id res chain seq x y z
N MET A 1 -12.65 15.64 10.90
CA MET A 1 -12.43 17.12 10.87
C MET A 1 -11.17 17.40 10.06
N LEU A 2 -11.12 18.48 9.25
CA LEU A 2 -9.90 18.87 8.54
C LEU A 2 -9.01 19.72 9.44
N ASP A 3 -7.69 19.65 9.25
CA ASP A 3 -6.77 20.59 9.85
C ASP A 3 -6.76 21.94 9.11
N ARG A 4 -5.95 22.89 9.58
CA ARG A 4 -5.87 24.24 8.98
C ARG A 4 -5.36 24.24 7.54
N ASP A 5 -4.59 23.20 7.17
CA ASP A 5 -4.00 23.06 5.84
C ASP A 5 -4.92 22.31 4.85
N GLY A 6 -6.09 21.83 5.30
CA GLY A 6 -7.05 21.08 4.51
C GLY A 6 -6.83 19.57 4.47
N PHE A 7 -5.99 19.03 5.36
CA PHE A 7 -5.76 17.60 5.46
C PHE A 7 -6.61 16.95 6.56
N ARG A 8 -7.13 15.75 6.28
CA ARG A 8 -7.84 14.94 7.25
C ARG A 8 -6.84 14.09 8.05
N PRO A 9 -6.80 14.19 9.39
CA PRO A 9 -6.03 13.29 10.23
C PRO A 9 -6.54 11.85 10.08
N ASN A 10 -5.60 10.92 9.96
CA ASN A 10 -5.88 9.52 9.67
C ASN A 10 -4.77 8.64 10.26
N VAL A 11 -5.03 7.35 10.41
CA VAL A 11 -4.03 6.34 10.77
C VAL A 11 -3.91 5.31 9.66
N GLY A 12 -2.70 4.80 9.44
CA GLY A 12 -2.45 3.64 8.57
C GLY A 12 -1.87 2.50 9.41
N ILE A 13 -2.17 1.27 9.01
CA ILE A 13 -1.80 0.07 9.75
C ILE A 13 -1.04 -0.89 8.83
N ILE A 14 0.21 -1.17 9.17
CA ILE A 14 1.02 -2.23 8.56
C ILE A 14 0.99 -3.39 9.56
N LEU A 15 0.15 -4.40 9.28
CA LEU A 15 0.03 -5.59 10.10
C LEU A 15 0.91 -6.69 9.53
N LEU A 16 1.84 -7.21 10.33
CA LEU A 16 2.74 -8.30 9.98
C LEU A 16 2.22 -9.63 10.51
N ASN A 17 2.42 -10.70 9.74
CA ASN A 17 2.38 -12.06 10.26
C ASN A 17 3.76 -12.48 10.80
N GLN A 18 3.86 -13.71 11.35
CA GLN A 18 5.11 -14.23 11.91
C GLN A 18 6.22 -14.45 10.86
N LYS A 19 5.90 -14.40 9.57
CA LYS A 19 6.86 -14.47 8.45
C LYS A 19 7.28 -13.10 7.93
N SER A 20 6.94 -12.02 8.65
CA SER A 20 7.18 -10.63 8.24
C SER A 20 6.49 -10.24 6.94
N GLN A 21 5.45 -10.95 6.55
CA GLN A 21 4.58 -10.57 5.45
C GLN A 21 3.52 -9.59 5.93
N VAL A 22 3.10 -8.68 5.06
CA VAL A 22 2.11 -7.64 5.38
C VAL A 22 0.70 -8.05 4.96
N PHE A 23 -0.27 -7.72 5.80
CA PHE A 23 -1.69 -7.81 5.45
C PHE A 23 -2.01 -6.84 4.31
N TRP A 24 -2.74 -7.33 3.31
CA TRP A 24 -3.15 -6.53 2.17
C TRP A 24 -4.61 -6.78 1.88
N GLY A 25 -5.45 -5.76 2.08
CA GLY A 25 -6.91 -5.85 1.96
C GLY A 25 -7.40 -5.37 0.59
N LYS A 26 -8.34 -6.11 -0.01
CA LYS A 26 -9.04 -5.72 -1.25
C LYS A 26 -10.31 -4.98 -0.87
N ARG A 27 -10.42 -3.74 -1.32
CA ARG A 27 -11.60 -2.90 -1.05
C ARG A 27 -12.86 -3.45 -1.72
N ILE A 28 -13.96 -3.44 -0.97
CA ILE A 28 -15.27 -3.84 -1.47
C ILE A 28 -15.64 -3.04 -2.73
N ARG A 29 -16.23 -3.72 -3.70
CA ARG A 29 -16.73 -3.15 -4.97
C ARG A 29 -15.68 -2.45 -5.83
N THR A 30 -14.39 -2.65 -5.54
CA THR A 30 -13.29 -2.11 -6.33
C THR A 30 -12.25 -3.18 -6.63
N HIS A 31 -11.33 -2.88 -7.53
CA HIS A 31 -10.15 -3.72 -7.77
C HIS A 31 -8.91 -3.22 -7.01
N SER A 32 -9.09 -2.21 -6.16
CA SER A 32 -7.99 -1.62 -5.41
C SER A 32 -7.68 -2.40 -4.13
N TRP A 33 -6.41 -2.47 -3.82
CA TRP A 33 -5.87 -3.08 -2.62
C TRP A 33 -5.17 -2.02 -1.78
N GLN A 34 -5.26 -2.12 -0.48
CA GLN A 34 -4.63 -1.17 0.43
C GLN A 34 -4.35 -1.77 1.81
N PHE A 35 -3.54 -1.08 2.59
CA PHE A 35 -3.43 -1.30 4.02
C PHE A 35 -4.69 -0.83 4.74
N PRO A 36 -5.05 -1.44 5.89
CA PRO A 36 -6.08 -0.92 6.78
C PRO A 36 -5.74 0.51 7.21
N GLN A 37 -6.75 1.39 7.18
CA GLN A 37 -6.56 2.81 7.47
C GLN A 37 -7.88 3.50 7.71
N GLY A 38 -7.91 4.47 8.62
CA GLY A 38 -9.11 5.27 8.80
C GLY A 38 -8.90 6.58 9.53
N GLY A 39 -9.98 7.36 9.61
CA GLY A 39 -9.94 8.68 10.19
C GLY A 39 -9.79 8.67 11.71
N ILE A 40 -9.17 9.70 12.26
CA ILE A 40 -9.13 9.93 13.71
C ILE A 40 -10.37 10.72 14.07
N ASP A 41 -11.18 10.19 14.97
CA ASP A 41 -12.40 10.81 15.44
C ASP A 41 -12.13 11.91 16.49
N ARG A 42 -13.15 12.73 16.75
CA ARG A 42 -13.01 13.81 17.71
C ARG A 42 -12.77 13.26 19.12
N GLY A 43 -11.65 13.64 19.70
CA GLY A 43 -11.24 13.19 21.03
C GLY A 43 -10.41 11.92 21.06
N GLU A 44 -10.23 11.24 19.93
CA GLU A 44 -9.30 10.13 19.82
C GLU A 44 -7.85 10.61 19.66
N ASN A 45 -6.94 9.86 20.24
CA ASN A 45 -5.53 9.92 19.86
C ASN A 45 -5.25 8.91 18.73
N PRO A 46 -4.10 9.01 18.03
CA PRO A 46 -3.79 8.11 16.90
C PRO A 46 -3.79 6.62 17.26
N GLU A 47 -3.39 6.24 18.48
CA GLU A 47 -3.36 4.85 18.90
C GLU A 47 -4.75 4.28 19.14
N GLN A 48 -5.65 5.07 19.72
CA GLN A 48 -7.06 4.70 19.87
C GLN A 48 -7.74 4.50 18.52
N ALA A 49 -7.52 5.44 17.58
CA ALA A 49 -8.03 5.32 16.23
C ALA A 49 -7.48 4.07 15.52
N MET A 50 -6.19 3.78 15.69
CA MET A 50 -5.56 2.60 15.11
C MET A 50 -6.21 1.30 15.61
N PHE A 51 -6.47 1.15 16.91
CA PHE A 51 -7.13 -0.05 17.44
C PHE A 51 -8.59 -0.15 17.02
N ARG A 52 -9.31 0.97 16.93
CA ARG A 52 -10.68 0.99 16.42
C ARG A 52 -10.72 0.54 14.95
N GLU A 53 -9.91 1.15 14.09
CA GLU A 53 -9.83 0.80 12.67
C GLU A 53 -9.35 -0.65 12.45
N LEU A 54 -8.39 -1.12 13.26
CA LEU A 54 -7.95 -2.51 13.22
C LEU A 54 -9.12 -3.47 13.50
N HIS A 55 -9.97 -3.15 14.49
CA HIS A 55 -11.14 -3.96 14.77
C HIS A 55 -12.20 -3.84 13.66
N GLU A 56 -12.50 -2.63 13.22
CA GLU A 56 -13.56 -2.38 12.25
C GLU A 56 -13.27 -3.02 10.89
N GLU A 57 -12.03 -2.93 10.41
CA GLU A 57 -11.64 -3.39 9.07
C GLU A 57 -11.12 -4.82 9.02
N VAL A 58 -10.50 -5.29 10.10
CA VAL A 58 -9.79 -6.58 10.14
C VAL A 58 -10.31 -7.54 11.22
N GLY A 59 -11.14 -7.05 12.15
CA GLY A 59 -11.75 -7.85 13.23
C GLY A 59 -10.85 -8.15 14.40
N LEU A 60 -9.62 -7.63 14.41
CA LEU A 60 -8.66 -7.91 15.47
C LEU A 60 -8.85 -6.98 16.67
N HIS A 61 -8.57 -7.49 17.85
CA HIS A 61 -8.55 -6.76 19.12
C HIS A 61 -7.10 -6.53 19.60
N PRO A 62 -6.87 -5.62 20.56
CA PRO A 62 -5.53 -5.32 21.06
C PRO A 62 -4.72 -6.52 21.52
N GLN A 63 -5.37 -7.54 22.10
CA GLN A 63 -4.70 -8.77 22.52
C GLN A 63 -4.17 -9.65 21.38
N HIS A 64 -4.61 -9.41 20.14
CA HIS A 64 -4.16 -10.17 18.97
C HIS A 64 -2.92 -9.57 18.30
N VAL A 65 -2.45 -8.41 18.77
CA VAL A 65 -1.33 -7.73 18.15
C VAL A 65 -0.34 -7.14 19.16
N HIS A 66 0.92 -7.03 18.75
CA HIS A 66 1.90 -6.18 19.41
C HIS A 66 2.22 -4.97 18.53
N VAL A 67 2.18 -3.78 19.13
CA VAL A 67 2.64 -2.55 18.45
C VAL A 67 4.16 -2.54 18.48
N LEU A 68 4.78 -2.67 17.32
CA LEU A 68 6.24 -2.68 17.18
C LEU A 68 6.80 -1.27 17.08
N ALA A 69 6.16 -0.41 16.30
CA ALA A 69 6.58 0.97 16.06
C ALA A 69 5.45 1.81 15.47
N ARG A 70 5.69 3.11 15.38
CA ARG A 70 4.90 4.04 14.58
C ARG A 70 5.83 5.05 13.90
N THR A 71 5.33 5.72 12.85
CA THR A 71 6.06 6.85 12.25
C THR A 71 6.19 8.00 13.25
N ARG A 72 7.33 8.69 13.19
CA ARG A 72 7.63 9.81 14.08
C ARG A 72 6.73 10.99 13.77
N ASP A 73 6.60 11.28 12.47
CA ASP A 73 5.90 12.45 11.97
C ASP A 73 4.66 12.08 11.15
N TRP A 74 3.79 13.08 10.94
CA TRP A 74 2.65 12.98 10.06
C TRP A 74 3.12 12.89 8.59
N LEU A 75 2.81 11.80 7.92
CA LEU A 75 3.03 11.65 6.50
C LEU A 75 1.79 12.14 5.74
N ARG A 76 1.99 12.95 4.68
CA ARG A 76 0.90 13.60 3.95
C ARG A 76 0.86 13.12 2.50
N TYR A 77 -0.35 13.02 1.95
CA TYR A 77 -0.55 12.90 0.53
C TYR A 77 -1.77 13.69 0.09
N GLU A 78 -1.74 14.18 -1.14
CA GLU A 78 -2.86 14.88 -1.75
C GLU A 78 -3.70 13.90 -2.54
N VAL A 79 -5.02 14.10 -2.50
CA VAL A 79 -5.97 13.33 -3.29
C VAL A 79 -6.27 14.13 -4.56
N PRO A 80 -6.03 13.58 -5.76
CA PRO A 80 -6.36 14.28 -7.00
C PRO A 80 -7.84 14.64 -7.09
N ASP A 81 -8.15 15.82 -7.63
CA ASP A 81 -9.51 16.40 -7.68
C ASP A 81 -10.57 15.45 -8.25
N ARG A 82 -10.19 14.58 -9.19
CA ARG A 82 -11.09 13.59 -9.78
C ARG A 82 -11.61 12.54 -8.78
N PHE A 83 -10.91 12.35 -7.67
CA PHE A 83 -11.28 11.43 -6.60
C PHE A 83 -11.93 12.13 -5.40
N ILE A 84 -12.01 13.46 -5.41
CA ILE A 84 -12.64 14.25 -4.35
C ILE A 84 -14.12 14.43 -4.67
N ARG A 85 -14.97 14.18 -3.69
CA ARG A 85 -16.42 14.44 -3.82
C ARG A 85 -16.66 15.92 -4.10
N ARG A 86 -17.69 16.22 -4.91
CA ARG A 86 -17.97 17.59 -5.35
C ARG A 86 -18.24 18.55 -4.21
N ASP A 87 -18.89 18.07 -3.15
CA ASP A 87 -19.23 18.83 -1.92
C ASP A 87 -17.99 19.14 -1.05
N ALA A 88 -16.93 18.34 -1.15
CA ALA A 88 -15.68 18.52 -0.42
C ALA A 88 -14.59 19.29 -1.21
N ARG A 89 -14.83 19.59 -2.48
CA ARG A 89 -13.85 20.31 -3.31
C ARG A 89 -13.58 21.71 -2.79
N GLY A 90 -12.29 22.06 -2.80
CA GLY A 90 -11.83 23.39 -2.37
C GLY A 90 -11.43 23.47 -0.89
N HIS A 91 -11.90 22.55 -0.04
CA HIS A 91 -11.53 22.50 1.39
C HIS A 91 -10.66 21.30 1.72
N TYR A 92 -10.98 20.14 1.14
CA TYR A 92 -10.26 18.89 1.35
C TYR A 92 -9.13 18.76 0.32
N LYS A 93 -7.89 18.66 0.79
CA LYS A 93 -6.71 18.44 -0.07
C LYS A 93 -6.24 16.98 -0.08
N GLY A 94 -6.39 16.31 1.06
CA GLY A 94 -5.86 14.96 1.21
C GLY A 94 -5.85 14.49 2.65
N GLN A 95 -4.99 13.56 2.94
CA GLN A 95 -4.85 13.00 4.29
C GLN A 95 -3.44 13.22 4.84
N LYS A 96 -3.36 13.35 6.16
CA LYS A 96 -2.12 13.22 6.93
C LYS A 96 -2.25 12.02 7.85
N GLN A 97 -1.25 11.16 7.85
CA GLN A 97 -1.32 9.85 8.50
C GLN A 97 -0.18 9.62 9.47
N ILE A 98 -0.49 9.05 10.64
CA ILE A 98 0.46 8.33 11.47
C ILE A 98 0.34 6.85 11.12
N TRP A 99 1.45 6.21 10.79
CA TRP A 99 1.48 4.80 10.45
C TRP A 99 1.97 3.97 11.62
N PHE A 100 1.28 2.87 11.87
CA PHE A 100 1.62 1.90 12.90
C PHE A 100 2.08 0.60 12.27
N LEU A 101 3.14 0.01 12.83
CA LEU A 101 3.62 -1.32 12.51
C LEU A 101 3.20 -2.25 13.64
N LEU A 102 2.40 -3.24 13.31
CA LEU A 102 1.86 -4.22 14.25
C LEU A 102 2.34 -5.62 13.89
N GLN A 103 2.59 -6.44 14.90
CA GLN A 103 2.84 -7.87 14.76
C GLN A 103 1.59 -8.63 15.19
N LEU A 104 1.04 -9.47 14.30
CA LEU A 104 0.01 -10.44 14.67
C LEU A 104 0.61 -11.50 15.62
N VAL A 105 0.07 -11.59 16.82
CA VAL A 105 0.40 -12.64 17.80
C VAL A 105 -0.70 -13.69 17.89
N GLY A 106 -1.87 -13.39 17.33
CA GLY A 106 -2.96 -14.32 17.07
C GLY A 106 -2.69 -15.19 15.83
N HIS A 107 -3.76 -15.73 15.30
CA HIS A 107 -3.74 -16.61 14.13
C HIS A 107 -4.52 -15.98 12.96
N ASP A 108 -4.31 -16.49 11.76
CA ASP A 108 -5.03 -16.02 10.56
C ASP A 108 -6.57 -16.19 10.68
N TRP A 109 -7.05 -17.13 11.46
CA TRP A 109 -8.49 -17.31 11.71
C TRP A 109 -9.10 -16.28 12.67
N ASP A 110 -8.28 -15.49 13.36
CA ASP A 110 -8.75 -14.35 14.16
C ASP A 110 -9.12 -13.15 13.29
N LEU A 111 -8.68 -13.15 12.01
CA LEU A 111 -9.02 -12.12 11.03
C LEU A 111 -10.49 -12.27 10.61
N ASN A 112 -11.26 -11.20 10.78
CA ASN A 112 -12.67 -11.17 10.42
C ASN A 112 -13.04 -9.86 9.70
N LEU A 113 -13.09 -9.88 8.38
CA LEU A 113 -13.45 -8.72 7.56
C LEU A 113 -14.93 -8.31 7.70
N ARG A 114 -15.73 -9.08 8.44
CA ARG A 114 -17.16 -8.81 8.69
C ARG A 114 -17.44 -8.63 10.18
N ALA A 115 -16.47 -8.14 10.93
CA ALA A 115 -16.63 -7.87 12.37
C ALA A 115 -17.66 -6.76 12.64
N THR A 116 -17.92 -5.90 11.66
CA THR A 116 -18.89 -4.80 11.74
C THR A 116 -19.88 -4.82 10.57
N ASP A 117 -20.95 -4.03 10.66
CA ASP A 117 -21.98 -3.93 9.62
C ASP A 117 -21.50 -3.16 8.37
N HIS A 118 -20.34 -2.51 8.44
CA HIS A 118 -19.75 -1.70 7.37
C HIS A 118 -18.36 -2.19 6.98
N PRO A 119 -18.23 -3.40 6.40
CA PRO A 119 -16.94 -3.94 6.02
C PRO A 119 -16.28 -3.11 4.92
N GLU A 120 -14.97 -2.84 5.06
CA GLU A 120 -14.18 -2.12 4.06
C GLU A 120 -13.58 -3.08 3.01
N PHE A 121 -13.24 -4.30 3.42
CA PHE A 121 -12.60 -5.31 2.58
C PHE A 121 -13.50 -6.51 2.31
N ASP A 122 -13.40 -7.07 1.09
CA ASP A 122 -14.07 -8.34 0.71
C ASP A 122 -13.11 -9.52 0.57
N ALA A 123 -11.81 -9.26 0.52
CA ALA A 123 -10.75 -10.26 0.49
C ALA A 123 -9.47 -9.69 1.11
N TRP A 124 -8.57 -10.59 1.51
CA TRP A 124 -7.25 -10.23 2.00
C TRP A 124 -6.23 -11.30 1.63
N ARG A 125 -4.95 -10.93 1.74
CA ARG A 125 -3.81 -11.84 1.57
C ARG A 125 -2.59 -11.31 2.31
N TRP A 126 -1.63 -12.18 2.58
CA TRP A 126 -0.30 -11.82 2.97
C TRP A 126 0.55 -11.53 1.73
N ASN A 127 1.37 -10.48 1.78
CA ASN A 127 2.34 -10.13 0.75
C ASN A 127 3.72 -9.91 1.39
N ASP A 128 4.76 -10.04 0.59
CA ASP A 128 6.07 -9.59 1.01
C ASP A 128 6.05 -8.08 1.27
N TYR A 129 6.87 -7.65 2.22
CA TYR A 129 6.83 -6.30 2.81
C TYR A 129 6.81 -5.15 1.79
N TRP A 130 7.54 -5.30 0.68
CA TRP A 130 7.68 -4.24 -0.33
C TRP A 130 6.66 -4.31 -1.48
N VAL A 131 5.96 -5.42 -1.65
CA VAL A 131 4.98 -5.61 -2.73
C VAL A 131 3.89 -4.52 -2.77
N PRO A 132 3.39 -3.98 -1.65
CA PRO A 132 2.42 -2.88 -1.68
C PRO A 132 2.84 -1.67 -2.51
N LEU A 133 4.14 -1.36 -2.60
CA LEU A 133 4.64 -0.23 -3.39
C LEU A 133 4.43 -0.39 -4.90
N ASP A 134 4.36 -1.63 -5.38
CA ASP A 134 4.21 -1.92 -6.80
C ASP A 134 2.74 -1.90 -7.27
N VAL A 135 1.81 -2.03 -6.30
CA VAL A 135 0.38 -2.26 -6.61
C VAL A 135 -0.56 -1.22 -6.02
N VAL A 136 -0.08 -0.34 -5.15
CA VAL A 136 -0.91 0.75 -4.60
C VAL A 136 -1.19 1.81 -5.66
N VAL A 137 -2.34 2.49 -5.54
CA VAL A 137 -2.69 3.61 -6.43
C VAL A 137 -1.63 4.71 -6.36
N GLU A 138 -1.29 5.27 -7.52
CA GLU A 138 -0.14 6.17 -7.70
C GLU A 138 -0.08 7.31 -6.68
N PHE A 139 -1.18 8.01 -6.42
CA PHE A 139 -1.19 9.15 -5.50
C PHE A 139 -0.93 8.79 -4.03
N LYS A 140 -1.01 7.51 -3.66
CA LYS A 140 -0.66 7.00 -2.33
C LYS A 140 0.76 6.42 -2.25
N ARG A 141 1.43 6.20 -3.39
CA ARG A 141 2.72 5.52 -3.43
C ARG A 141 3.76 6.20 -2.54
N GLY A 142 3.88 7.52 -2.62
CA GLY A 142 4.87 8.27 -1.84
C GLY A 142 4.67 8.14 -0.33
N VAL A 143 3.43 8.21 0.17
CA VAL A 143 3.17 8.06 1.61
C VAL A 143 3.42 6.62 2.07
N TYR A 144 3.13 5.61 1.25
CA TYR A 144 3.43 4.21 1.54
C TYR A 144 4.94 3.97 1.58
N GLU A 145 5.67 4.51 0.62
CA GLU A 145 7.12 4.40 0.57
C GLU A 145 7.78 5.00 1.82
N MET A 146 7.40 6.22 2.19
CA MET A 146 7.91 6.85 3.41
C MET A 146 7.61 6.01 4.65
N ALA A 147 6.38 5.51 4.81
CA ALA A 147 5.98 4.69 5.96
C ALA A 147 6.74 3.37 6.01
N LEU A 148 6.81 2.64 4.89
CA LEU A 148 7.50 1.37 4.82
C LEU A 148 9.01 1.51 5.05
N LEU A 149 9.66 2.54 4.47
CA LEU A 149 11.09 2.79 4.69
C LEU A 149 11.41 3.15 6.15
N GLU A 150 10.60 4.01 6.78
CA GLU A 150 10.82 4.40 8.17
C GLU A 150 10.65 3.21 9.12
N LEU A 151 9.65 2.36 8.86
CA LEU A 151 9.27 1.26 9.76
C LEU A 151 10.03 -0.04 9.48
N ALA A 152 10.69 -0.18 8.33
CA ALA A 152 11.42 -1.39 7.93
C ALA A 152 12.42 -1.90 8.98
N ARG A 153 13.10 -0.99 9.69
CA ARG A 153 14.09 -1.33 10.74
C ARG A 153 13.51 -2.05 11.96
N TYR A 154 12.20 -2.02 12.11
CA TYR A 154 11.49 -2.69 13.20
C TYR A 154 10.84 -4.00 12.76
N VAL A 155 10.95 -4.36 11.48
CA VAL A 155 10.38 -5.61 10.96
C VAL A 155 11.33 -6.77 11.27
N PRO A 156 10.88 -7.81 12.00
CA PRO A 156 11.71 -8.96 12.30
C PRO A 156 12.16 -9.66 11.00
N HIS A 157 13.43 -10.03 10.91
CA HIS A 157 13.98 -10.81 9.79
C HIS A 157 13.77 -10.22 8.38
N LEU A 158 13.49 -8.92 8.28
CA LEU A 158 13.43 -8.27 6.99
C LEU A 158 14.85 -8.08 6.46
N GLU A 159 15.18 -8.74 5.36
CA GLU A 159 16.37 -8.40 4.59
C GLU A 159 16.16 -7.00 4.00
N ILE A 160 16.89 -6.02 4.53
CA ILE A 160 16.90 -4.68 3.95
C ILE A 160 17.51 -4.88 2.55
N ARG A 161 16.74 -4.59 1.51
CA ARG A 161 17.27 -4.45 0.15
C ARG A 161 18.32 -3.34 0.22
N SER A 162 19.56 -3.71 0.48
CA SER A 162 20.69 -2.85 0.24
C SER A 162 20.63 -2.49 -1.22
N GLY A 163 20.44 -1.21 -1.52
CA GLY A 163 20.46 -0.70 -2.88
C GLY A 163 21.84 -1.05 -3.46
N ASN A 164 21.96 -2.22 -4.04
CA ASN A 164 23.13 -2.64 -4.76
C ASN A 164 23.14 -1.84 -6.05
N ASN A 165 23.97 -0.84 -6.02
CA ASN A 165 24.45 -0.10 -7.17
C ASN A 165 25.37 -1.06 -7.95
N ASP A 166 24.76 -2.09 -8.58
CA ASP A 166 25.46 -2.95 -9.54
C ASP A 166 25.70 -2.18 -10.85
N ARG A 167 26.55 -1.15 -10.68
CA ARG A 167 27.21 -0.49 -11.79
C ARG A 167 28.70 -0.74 -11.61
N ALA A 168 29.18 -1.61 -12.45
CA ALA A 168 30.59 -1.92 -12.71
C ALA A 168 31.02 -3.32 -12.26
N GLU A 169 30.96 -4.20 -13.25
CA GLU A 169 32.12 -4.97 -13.69
C GLU A 169 31.76 -5.67 -14.99
N ARG A 170 31.70 -4.90 -16.06
CA ARG A 170 31.91 -5.48 -17.39
C ARG A 170 33.41 -5.63 -17.57
N THR A 171 33.94 -6.73 -17.13
CA THR A 171 35.24 -7.20 -17.59
C THR A 171 35.15 -7.48 -19.08
N ASP A 172 35.94 -6.71 -19.81
CA ASP A 172 36.24 -6.85 -21.21
C ASP A 172 36.81 -8.25 -21.45
N ASN A 173 35.97 -9.18 -21.93
CA ASN A 173 36.39 -10.48 -22.42
C ASN A 173 36.08 -10.52 -23.91
N ARG A 174 37.00 -9.95 -24.72
CA ARG A 174 37.05 -10.14 -26.15
C ARG A 174 37.52 -11.55 -26.46
N PRO A 175 36.73 -12.38 -27.15
CA PRO A 175 37.28 -13.56 -27.79
C PRO A 175 37.90 -13.17 -29.14
N ASP A 176 39.10 -13.66 -29.33
CA ASP A 176 39.90 -13.58 -30.53
C ASP A 176 39.19 -14.14 -31.76
N LEU A 177 38.96 -13.28 -32.76
CA LEU A 177 38.38 -13.64 -34.04
C LEU A 177 39.48 -14.07 -35.00
N ARG A 178 39.68 -15.38 -35.16
CA ARG A 178 40.27 -15.91 -36.40
C ARG A 178 39.57 -17.19 -36.84
N GLN A 179 39.05 -17.09 -38.08
CA GLN A 179 38.80 -18.12 -39.08
C GLN A 179 37.51 -18.98 -38.95
N HIS A 180 36.53 -18.75 -39.75
CA HIS A 180 36.17 -19.46 -40.98
C HIS A 180 34.76 -19.05 -41.44
N ALA A 181 34.64 -18.58 -42.64
CA ALA A 181 33.38 -18.50 -43.42
C ALA A 181 33.43 -19.59 -44.52
N PRO A 182 32.39 -19.79 -45.32
CA PRO A 182 30.94 -19.63 -45.16
C PRO A 182 30.16 -20.90 -45.54
N HIS A 183 28.87 -21.00 -45.19
CA HIS A 183 27.86 -21.62 -46.04
C HIS A 183 26.44 -21.08 -45.74
N ASP A 184 25.85 -20.64 -46.82
CA ASP A 184 24.52 -20.17 -47.10
C ASP A 184 23.44 -21.21 -46.76
N HIS A 185 22.31 -20.78 -46.18
CA HIS A 185 20.96 -21.17 -46.65
C HIS A 185 19.88 -20.41 -45.87
N SER A 186 19.07 -19.79 -46.66
CA SER A 186 17.87 -19.01 -46.48
C SER A 186 16.73 -19.59 -45.60
N VAL A 187 15.84 -18.65 -45.26
CA VAL A 187 14.36 -18.72 -45.07
C VAL A 187 13.86 -18.75 -43.61
N GLY A 188 13.05 -17.73 -43.29
CA GLY A 188 12.04 -17.82 -42.25
C GLY A 188 11.83 -16.52 -41.43
N ALA A 189 11.06 -15.58 -42.01
CA ALA A 189 10.56 -14.42 -41.32
C ALA A 189 9.56 -14.84 -40.22
N GLY A 190 9.82 -14.45 -38.98
CA GLY A 190 8.88 -14.59 -37.87
C GLY A 190 8.80 -13.27 -37.11
N HIS A 191 7.71 -12.55 -37.33
CA HIS A 191 7.36 -11.33 -36.61
C HIS A 191 7.13 -11.65 -35.14
N PHE A 192 7.95 -11.10 -34.27
CA PHE A 192 7.63 -10.99 -32.83
C PHE A 192 7.11 -9.59 -32.53
N HIS A 193 5.80 -9.53 -32.29
CA HIS A 193 5.14 -8.36 -31.75
C HIS A 193 5.58 -8.14 -30.32
N SER A 194 6.21 -7.02 -30.08
CA SER A 194 6.40 -6.38 -28.78
C SER A 194 5.03 -6.03 -28.20
N ARG A 195 4.58 -6.69 -27.15
CA ARG A 195 3.44 -6.26 -26.34
C ARG A 195 3.93 -5.26 -25.33
N SER A 196 3.65 -4.01 -25.60
CA SER A 196 3.72 -2.86 -24.70
C SER A 196 2.85 -3.09 -23.47
N GLY A 197 3.35 -2.60 -22.32
CA GLY A 197 2.71 -2.71 -21.02
C GLY A 197 1.28 -2.17 -21.02
N ALA A 198 0.36 -2.98 -20.52
CA ALA A 198 -1.01 -2.59 -20.28
C ALA A 198 -1.04 -1.58 -19.13
N ALA A 199 -1.33 -0.33 -19.46
CA ALA A 199 -1.78 0.66 -18.49
C ALA A 199 -3.09 0.18 -17.88
N PHE A 200 -3.15 0.10 -16.56
CA PHE A 200 -4.32 -0.33 -15.83
C PHE A 200 -5.31 0.85 -15.76
N GLU A 201 -6.24 0.89 -16.70
CA GLU A 201 -7.38 1.83 -16.65
C GLU A 201 -8.36 1.36 -15.58
N LEU A 202 -8.64 2.25 -14.61
CA LEU A 202 -9.77 2.08 -13.70
C LEU A 202 -11.07 2.20 -14.51
N PRO A 203 -12.06 1.33 -14.28
CA PRO A 203 -13.33 1.42 -14.99
C PRO A 203 -14.00 2.78 -14.71
N PRO A 204 -14.67 3.37 -15.71
CA PRO A 204 -15.39 4.63 -15.55
C PRO A 204 -16.52 4.46 -14.55
N GLY A 205 -16.43 5.17 -13.41
CA GLY A 205 -17.43 5.13 -12.34
C GLY A 205 -16.89 4.81 -10.94
N ALA A 206 -15.62 4.47 -10.77
CA ALA A 206 -15.03 4.30 -9.45
C ALA A 206 -14.82 5.66 -8.78
N THR A 207 -15.87 6.17 -8.14
CA THR A 207 -15.77 7.29 -7.22
C THR A 207 -15.16 6.81 -5.92
N PHE A 208 -14.13 7.49 -5.44
CA PHE A 208 -13.64 7.33 -4.08
C PHE A 208 -14.76 7.83 -3.15
N GLU A 209 -15.49 6.92 -2.52
CA GLU A 209 -16.35 7.28 -1.40
C GLU A 209 -15.46 7.43 -0.16
N PRO A 210 -15.37 8.62 0.45
CA PRO A 210 -14.91 8.73 1.82
C PRO A 210 -15.88 7.96 2.71
N ASP A 211 -15.35 7.34 3.76
CA ASP A 211 -16.05 6.57 4.77
C ASP A 211 -17.39 7.24 5.16
N PRO A 212 -18.56 6.59 4.98
CA PRO A 212 -19.86 7.17 5.31
C PRO A 212 -20.04 7.53 6.79
N ARG A 213 -19.14 7.08 7.67
CA ARG A 213 -19.14 7.36 9.12
C ARG A 213 -18.76 8.80 9.49
N THR A 214 -18.52 9.69 8.52
CA THR A 214 -18.16 11.09 8.78
C THR A 214 -19.27 12.11 8.54
N SER A 215 -20.51 11.65 8.42
CA SER A 215 -21.67 12.55 8.52
C SER A 215 -21.92 12.84 9.99
N ALA A 216 -21.45 13.98 10.49
CA ALA A 216 -21.86 14.48 11.78
C ALA A 216 -23.37 14.74 11.78
N PRO A 217 -24.12 14.38 12.82
CA PRO A 217 -25.43 14.94 13.04
C PRO A 217 -25.31 16.44 13.35
N SER A 218 -26.29 17.15 12.89
CA SER A 218 -26.53 18.59 13.10
C SER A 218 -26.55 18.98 14.57
#